data_44fe14133c8d32d1dd429afc5c46517d
#
_entry.id   44fe14133c8d32d1dd429afc5c46517d
#
_cell.length_a   1.000
_cell.length_b   1.000
_cell.length_c   1.000
_cell.angle_alpha   90.00
_cell.angle_beta   90.00
_cell.angle_gamma   90.00
#
_symmetry.space_group_name_H-M   'P 1'
#
loop_
_entity.id
_entity.type
_entity.pdbx_description
1 polymer ?
#
loop_
_entity_poly.entity_id
_entity_poly.type
_entity_poly.pdbx_seq_one_letter_code
_entity_poly.pdbx_strand_id
1 'polypeptide(L)'
;MIIESEKEKEENNYINLSDGTIKDLETGQIFHYATHNRYTKDEENEDPNQPVMTRKYLDKILCTDFKEYYRTHELNEILYLHFKGFKKIDNLFTFTGLKCLYLEGNGIQKIEGLDNCVNLTSLYLHENCICKIEGLDKLEKLVNLNLSDNLITTIENLSNCKNLSNLLLKRNRIGENGLNDLKGLLELNDNFNVLDISDNKIKEQNIIEDYLTKIPNLRVIYLNGNDCVRNIKNYRKTLIAKLKEIRYIDDRPVFDDEKRFALAFAKGGYEEEKKERENYRREQREKEEKRIKDFYNMIHPNENQEKNEKKKMSEEEREKKKLEFLKNIKNKKQNDIFNDNDIGIMP
;
A
#
# COMPACT_ATOMS: atom_id res chain seq x y z
N MET A 1 2.10 -15.44 -63.97
CA MET A 1 3.41 -15.66 -63.31
C MET A 1 4.06 -14.30 -62.99
N ILE A 2 3.42 -13.40 -62.27
CA ILE A 2 3.96 -12.10 -61.79
C ILE A 2 3.13 -11.62 -60.58
N ILE A 3 2.60 -12.51 -59.74
CA ILE A 3 1.84 -12.13 -58.53
C ILE A 3 2.46 -12.73 -57.24
N GLU A 4 3.53 -13.52 -57.34
CA GLU A 4 4.17 -14.16 -56.16
C GLU A 4 5.40 -13.42 -55.64
N SER A 5 5.88 -12.32 -56.26
CA SER A 5 7.10 -11.64 -55.84
C SER A 5 6.93 -10.41 -54.95
N GLU A 6 5.69 -10.00 -54.64
CA GLU A 6 5.44 -8.83 -53.77
C GLU A 6 5.10 -9.18 -52.33
N LYS A 7 4.84 -10.44 -52.00
CA LYS A 7 4.54 -10.88 -50.64
C LYS A 7 5.76 -11.17 -49.75
N GLU A 8 6.95 -11.33 -50.33
CA GLU A 8 8.18 -11.66 -49.59
C GLU A 8 9.00 -10.44 -49.14
N LYS A 9 8.58 -9.20 -49.46
CA LYS A 9 9.35 -7.98 -49.13
C LYS A 9 8.92 -7.22 -47.87
N GLU A 10 7.86 -7.63 -47.19
CA GLU A 10 7.39 -6.94 -45.99
C GLU A 10 7.87 -7.55 -44.64
N GLU A 11 8.70 -8.60 -44.65
CA GLU A 11 8.93 -9.42 -43.46
C GLU A 11 10.20 -9.13 -42.64
N ASN A 12 11.05 -8.15 -43.00
CA ASN A 12 12.28 -7.91 -42.23
C ASN A 12 12.62 -6.42 -42.10
N ASN A 13 11.91 -5.70 -41.26
CA ASN A 13 12.28 -4.32 -40.89
C ASN A 13 13.44 -4.23 -39.89
N TYR A 14 14.10 -5.33 -39.55
CA TYR A 14 15.18 -5.37 -38.57
C TYR A 14 16.41 -6.13 -39.07
N ILE A 15 17.58 -5.61 -38.74
CA ILE A 15 18.88 -6.27 -39.00
C ILE A 15 19.55 -6.64 -37.71
N ASN A 16 19.96 -7.90 -37.54
CA ASN A 16 20.85 -8.35 -36.49
C ASN A 16 22.26 -7.83 -36.73
N LEU A 17 22.82 -7.10 -35.77
CA LEU A 17 24.21 -6.65 -35.85
C LEU A 17 25.13 -7.68 -35.18
N SER A 18 26.40 -7.68 -35.55
CA SER A 18 27.41 -8.64 -35.09
C SER A 18 27.76 -8.53 -33.59
N ASP A 19 27.33 -7.47 -32.93
CA ASP A 19 27.55 -7.19 -31.51
C ASP A 19 26.39 -7.66 -30.63
N GLY A 20 25.39 -8.36 -31.20
CA GLY A 20 24.21 -8.82 -30.42
C GLY A 20 23.13 -7.75 -30.26
N THR A 21 23.17 -6.69 -31.07
CA THR A 21 22.12 -5.68 -31.15
C THR A 21 21.25 -5.88 -32.38
N ILE A 22 20.05 -5.30 -32.38
CA ILE A 22 19.12 -5.29 -33.50
C ILE A 22 18.91 -3.85 -33.96
N LYS A 23 18.99 -3.58 -35.24
CA LYS A 23 18.65 -2.29 -35.84
C LYS A 23 17.31 -2.35 -36.52
N ASP A 24 16.41 -1.49 -36.18
CA ASP A 24 15.18 -1.23 -36.90
C ASP A 24 15.51 -0.46 -38.19
N LEU A 25 15.07 -0.96 -39.32
CA LEU A 25 15.38 -0.39 -40.64
C LEU A 25 14.58 0.87 -40.96
N GLU A 26 13.38 1.01 -40.41
CA GLU A 26 12.54 2.19 -40.62
C GLU A 26 12.96 3.36 -39.76
N THR A 27 13.17 3.10 -38.44
CA THR A 27 13.50 4.15 -37.45
C THR A 27 14.99 4.37 -37.31
N GLY A 28 15.84 3.42 -37.75
CA GLY A 28 17.29 3.42 -37.55
C GLY A 28 17.70 3.18 -36.08
N GLN A 29 16.78 2.90 -35.20
CA GLN A 29 17.01 2.68 -33.76
C GLN A 29 17.73 1.35 -33.51
N ILE A 30 18.70 1.35 -32.58
CA ILE A 30 19.46 0.14 -32.22
C ILE A 30 18.98 -0.32 -30.84
N PHE A 31 18.58 -1.59 -30.76
CA PHE A 31 18.13 -2.24 -29.53
C PHE A 31 19.18 -3.25 -29.04
N HIS A 32 19.50 -3.23 -27.75
CA HIS A 32 20.35 -4.25 -27.15
C HIS A 32 19.56 -5.56 -26.97
N TYR A 33 20.06 -6.61 -27.59
CA TYR A 33 19.51 -7.96 -27.45
C TYR A 33 20.11 -8.61 -26.19
N ALA A 34 19.31 -8.94 -25.23
CA ALA A 34 19.76 -9.86 -24.19
C ALA A 34 20.07 -11.21 -24.86
N THR A 35 21.23 -11.76 -24.58
CA THR A 35 21.93 -12.84 -25.29
C THR A 35 21.17 -14.17 -25.44
N HIS A 36 19.85 -14.20 -25.37
CA HIS A 36 19.05 -15.41 -25.39
C HIS A 36 17.98 -15.50 -26.48
N ASN A 37 17.80 -14.49 -27.33
CA ASN A 37 16.83 -14.63 -28.43
C ASN A 37 17.51 -14.72 -29.79
N ARG A 38 17.79 -15.92 -30.23
CA ARG A 38 17.86 -16.23 -31.67
C ARG A 38 16.44 -16.05 -32.21
N TYR A 39 16.27 -15.28 -33.29
CA TYR A 39 15.12 -15.49 -34.17
C TYR A 39 15.13 -16.98 -34.51
N THR A 40 14.36 -17.74 -33.80
CA THR A 40 14.26 -19.16 -34.05
C THR A 40 13.31 -19.29 -35.25
N LYS A 41 13.67 -20.14 -36.18
CA LYS A 41 12.84 -20.65 -37.27
C LYS A 41 11.55 -21.37 -36.79
N ASP A 42 11.14 -21.12 -35.54
CA ASP A 42 10.02 -21.76 -34.86
C ASP A 42 8.67 -21.11 -35.21
N GLU A 43 8.66 -20.10 -36.11
CA GLU A 43 7.42 -19.47 -36.57
C GLU A 43 6.52 -20.38 -37.41
N GLU A 44 7.01 -21.54 -37.86
CA GLU A 44 6.28 -22.46 -38.74
C GLU A 44 5.45 -23.53 -38.01
N ASN A 45 5.59 -23.68 -36.66
CA ASN A 45 4.83 -24.64 -35.87
C ASN A 45 4.01 -23.93 -34.76
N GLU A 46 3.02 -23.14 -35.14
CA GLU A 46 1.98 -22.69 -34.21
C GLU A 46 1.10 -23.90 -33.85
N ASP A 47 1.47 -24.63 -32.82
CA ASP A 47 0.51 -25.52 -32.14
C ASP A 47 -0.58 -24.65 -31.53
N PRO A 48 -1.84 -24.70 -31.98
CA PRO A 48 -2.93 -23.91 -31.46
C PRO A 48 -3.17 -24.14 -29.95
N ASN A 49 -2.61 -25.24 -29.41
CA ASN A 49 -2.66 -25.56 -27.98
C ASN A 49 -1.47 -24.97 -27.18
N GLN A 50 -0.48 -24.37 -27.83
CA GLN A 50 0.69 -23.78 -27.19
C GLN A 50 1.04 -22.43 -27.87
N PRO A 51 0.29 -21.37 -27.60
CA PRO A 51 0.53 -20.08 -28.20
C PRO A 51 1.92 -19.56 -27.80
N VAL A 52 2.68 -19.15 -28.81
CA VAL A 52 3.99 -18.53 -28.67
C VAL A 52 3.81 -17.02 -28.77
N MET A 53 4.51 -16.26 -27.94
CA MET A 53 4.51 -14.79 -28.01
C MET A 53 5.40 -14.35 -29.18
N THR A 54 4.91 -14.59 -30.41
CA THR A 54 5.59 -14.16 -31.63
C THR A 54 5.34 -12.67 -31.88
N ARG A 55 6.24 -12.02 -32.62
CA ARG A 55 6.04 -10.65 -33.06
C ARG A 55 4.74 -10.49 -33.84
N LYS A 56 4.48 -11.38 -34.78
CA LYS A 56 3.24 -11.42 -35.59
C LYS A 56 1.98 -11.48 -34.70
N TYR A 57 2.06 -12.23 -33.58
CA TYR A 57 0.97 -12.29 -32.64
C TYR A 57 0.77 -10.95 -31.92
N LEU A 58 1.87 -10.30 -31.48
CA LEU A 58 1.82 -8.98 -30.81
C LEU A 58 1.28 -7.92 -31.79
N ASP A 59 1.78 -7.87 -33.04
CA ASP A 59 1.29 -6.98 -34.11
C ASP A 59 -0.22 -7.18 -34.34
N LYS A 60 -0.68 -8.43 -34.34
CA LYS A 60 -2.11 -8.75 -34.48
C LYS A 60 -2.94 -8.18 -33.35
N ILE A 61 -2.48 -8.27 -32.08
CA ILE A 61 -3.15 -7.66 -30.95
C ILE A 61 -3.26 -6.16 -31.13
N LEU A 62 -2.15 -5.48 -31.47
CA LEU A 62 -2.13 -4.03 -31.66
C LEU A 62 -3.03 -3.59 -32.82
N CYS A 63 -3.21 -4.46 -33.85
CA CYS A 63 -4.08 -4.19 -34.97
C CYS A 63 -5.56 -4.51 -34.73
N THR A 64 -5.87 -5.42 -33.80
CA THR A 64 -7.27 -5.84 -33.55
C THR A 64 -7.99 -4.84 -32.65
N ASP A 65 -7.25 -4.18 -31.75
CA ASP A 65 -7.81 -3.32 -30.70
C ASP A 65 -7.35 -1.86 -30.85
N PHE A 66 -7.66 -1.29 -32.06
CA PHE A 66 -7.27 0.09 -32.43
C PHE A 66 -7.69 1.19 -31.44
N LYS A 67 -8.57 0.88 -30.49
CA LYS A 67 -9.01 1.86 -29.49
C LYS A 67 -8.06 1.90 -28.28
N GLU A 68 -7.34 0.81 -28.02
CA GLU A 68 -6.49 0.65 -26.85
C GLU A 68 -5.00 0.75 -27.15
N TYR A 69 -4.58 0.45 -28.40
CA TYR A 69 -3.18 0.35 -28.76
C TYR A 69 -2.77 1.21 -29.95
N TYR A 70 -1.54 1.67 -29.91
CA TYR A 70 -0.84 2.24 -31.07
C TYR A 70 -0.18 1.11 -31.87
N ARG A 71 -0.14 1.26 -33.20
CA ARG A 71 0.61 0.30 -34.06
C ARG A 71 2.12 0.34 -33.80
N THR A 72 2.63 1.52 -33.43
CA THR A 72 4.03 1.71 -33.05
C THR A 72 4.24 1.18 -31.63
N HIS A 73 5.09 0.17 -31.47
CA HIS A 73 5.29 -0.57 -30.23
C HIS A 73 5.71 0.34 -29.05
N GLU A 74 6.63 1.28 -29.32
CA GLU A 74 7.22 2.19 -28.33
C GLU A 74 6.19 3.13 -27.70
N LEU A 75 5.07 3.39 -28.38
CA LEU A 75 4.02 4.30 -27.90
C LEU A 75 3.05 3.64 -26.93
N ASN A 76 3.10 2.31 -26.80
CA ASN A 76 2.22 1.58 -25.93
C ASN A 76 2.78 1.59 -24.49
N GLU A 77 2.08 2.24 -23.60
CA GLU A 77 2.43 2.30 -22.17
C GLU A 77 1.88 1.12 -21.37
N ILE A 78 0.83 0.49 -21.85
CA ILE A 78 0.14 -0.64 -21.18
C ILE A 78 -0.03 -1.76 -22.21
N LEU A 79 0.20 -3.01 -21.78
CA LEU A 79 0.01 -4.18 -22.63
C LEU A 79 -0.69 -5.31 -21.86
N TYR A 80 -1.82 -5.77 -22.38
CA TYR A 80 -2.63 -6.84 -21.80
C TYR A 80 -2.40 -8.16 -22.52
N LEU A 81 -1.58 -9.02 -21.91
CA LEU A 81 -1.24 -10.35 -22.41
C LEU A 81 -1.65 -11.48 -21.46
N HIS A 82 -2.62 -11.20 -20.60
CA HIS A 82 -3.13 -12.16 -19.63
C HIS A 82 -4.00 -13.25 -20.30
N PHE A 83 -4.01 -14.43 -19.69
CA PHE A 83 -4.83 -15.60 -20.12
C PHE A 83 -4.66 -15.98 -21.60
N LYS A 84 -3.44 -15.85 -22.12
CA LYS A 84 -3.11 -16.21 -23.51
C LYS A 84 -2.44 -17.59 -23.66
N GLY A 85 -2.10 -18.24 -22.55
CA GLY A 85 -1.45 -19.55 -22.53
C GLY A 85 0.05 -19.52 -22.87
N PHE A 86 0.69 -18.37 -22.82
CA PHE A 86 2.13 -18.24 -23.07
C PHE A 86 2.96 -18.99 -22.05
N LYS A 87 3.96 -19.73 -22.50
CA LYS A 87 4.95 -20.40 -21.66
C LYS A 87 6.22 -19.59 -21.47
N LYS A 88 6.45 -18.62 -22.33
CA LYS A 88 7.66 -17.80 -22.39
C LYS A 88 7.33 -16.34 -22.67
N ILE A 89 8.08 -15.42 -22.06
CA ILE A 89 8.03 -13.99 -22.38
C ILE A 89 9.05 -13.77 -23.50
N ASP A 90 8.61 -13.26 -24.64
CA ASP A 90 9.46 -13.02 -25.80
C ASP A 90 8.97 -11.83 -26.63
N ASN A 91 9.83 -11.34 -27.53
CA ASN A 91 9.50 -10.31 -28.53
C ASN A 91 8.99 -8.96 -27.97
N LEU A 92 9.28 -8.64 -26.68
CA LEU A 92 8.92 -7.37 -26.07
C LEU A 92 10.00 -6.28 -26.19
N PHE A 93 11.09 -6.55 -26.88
CA PHE A 93 12.27 -5.66 -26.97
C PHE A 93 11.97 -4.32 -27.65
N THR A 94 10.93 -4.22 -28.49
CA THR A 94 10.49 -2.97 -29.14
C THR A 94 9.54 -2.14 -28.27
N PHE A 95 9.00 -2.68 -27.18
CA PHE A 95 8.06 -1.98 -26.31
C PHE A 95 8.78 -1.12 -25.25
N THR A 96 9.66 -0.24 -25.69
CA THR A 96 10.52 0.57 -24.80
C THR A 96 9.75 1.62 -23.99
N GLY A 97 8.54 2.00 -24.42
CA GLY A 97 7.65 2.92 -23.71
C GLY A 97 6.78 2.26 -22.62
N LEU A 98 6.85 0.93 -22.49
CA LEU A 98 5.95 0.17 -21.64
C LEU A 98 6.13 0.51 -20.17
N LYS A 99 5.02 0.86 -19.49
CA LYS A 99 4.94 1.17 -18.05
C LYS A 99 4.22 0.09 -17.26
N CYS A 100 3.26 -0.59 -17.88
CA CYS A 100 2.45 -1.60 -17.21
C CYS A 100 2.29 -2.84 -18.13
N LEU A 101 2.60 -4.03 -17.59
CA LEU A 101 2.52 -5.29 -18.31
C LEU A 101 1.72 -6.32 -17.54
N TYR A 102 0.65 -6.82 -18.16
CA TYR A 102 -0.23 -7.85 -17.62
C TYR A 102 0.05 -9.19 -18.31
N LEU A 103 0.58 -10.14 -17.55
CA LEU A 103 0.96 -11.48 -17.99
C LEU A 103 0.36 -12.58 -17.10
N GLU A 104 -0.61 -12.24 -16.26
CA GLU A 104 -1.24 -13.20 -15.35
C GLU A 104 -2.01 -14.30 -16.09
N GLY A 105 -2.14 -15.44 -15.43
CA GLY A 105 -2.93 -16.58 -15.94
C GLY A 105 -2.35 -17.21 -17.21
N ASN A 106 -1.02 -17.27 -17.30
CA ASN A 106 -0.29 -17.92 -18.37
C ASN A 106 0.45 -19.18 -17.84
N GLY A 107 1.29 -19.78 -18.66
CA GLY A 107 2.15 -20.90 -18.27
C GLY A 107 3.62 -20.53 -18.14
N ILE A 108 3.92 -19.27 -17.86
CA ILE A 108 5.28 -18.71 -17.84
C ILE A 108 6.08 -19.36 -16.71
N GLN A 109 7.25 -19.88 -17.06
CA GLN A 109 8.14 -20.56 -16.13
C GLN A 109 9.32 -19.68 -15.71
N LYS A 110 9.70 -18.72 -16.53
CA LYS A 110 10.87 -17.87 -16.35
C LYS A 110 10.56 -16.41 -16.65
N ILE A 111 11.08 -15.49 -15.82
CA ILE A 111 11.02 -14.06 -16.11
C ILE A 111 12.22 -13.72 -16.97
N GLU A 112 11.96 -13.38 -18.25
CA GLU A 112 12.99 -13.04 -19.24
C GLU A 112 12.41 -12.11 -20.30
N GLY A 113 13.26 -11.58 -21.21
CA GLY A 113 12.81 -10.77 -22.35
C GLY A 113 12.30 -9.37 -21.99
N LEU A 114 12.60 -8.87 -20.76
CA LEU A 114 12.15 -7.57 -20.27
C LEU A 114 13.27 -6.50 -20.27
N ASP A 115 14.46 -6.81 -20.76
CA ASP A 115 15.65 -5.95 -20.64
C ASP A 115 15.47 -4.56 -21.25
N ASN A 116 14.67 -4.44 -22.32
CA ASN A 116 14.40 -3.17 -22.98
C ASN A 116 13.19 -2.43 -22.40
N CYS A 117 12.40 -3.08 -21.55
CA CYS A 117 11.23 -2.48 -20.92
C CYS A 117 11.63 -1.62 -19.69
N VAL A 118 12.66 -0.79 -19.83
CA VAL A 118 13.29 -0.02 -18.75
C VAL A 118 12.37 1.02 -18.08
N ASN A 119 11.24 1.32 -18.70
CA ASN A 119 10.23 2.24 -18.17
C ASN A 119 9.14 1.53 -17.38
N LEU A 120 9.22 0.20 -17.22
CA LEU A 120 8.21 -0.58 -16.55
C LEU A 120 8.10 -0.20 -15.07
N THR A 121 6.89 0.17 -14.65
CA THR A 121 6.54 0.52 -13.26
C THR A 121 5.68 -0.54 -12.59
N SER A 122 4.93 -1.33 -13.38
CA SER A 122 4.05 -2.36 -12.86
C SER A 122 4.11 -3.63 -13.70
N LEU A 123 4.38 -4.76 -13.04
CA LEU A 123 4.50 -6.08 -13.67
C LEU A 123 3.61 -7.08 -12.93
N TYR A 124 2.65 -7.66 -13.65
CA TYR A 124 1.70 -8.64 -13.13
C TYR A 124 1.98 -10.01 -13.76
N LEU A 125 2.49 -10.93 -12.95
CA LEU A 125 2.89 -12.28 -13.34
C LEU A 125 2.22 -13.35 -12.44
N HIS A 126 1.15 -13.00 -11.75
CA HIS A 126 0.44 -13.95 -10.90
C HIS A 126 -0.23 -15.07 -11.71
N GLU A 127 -0.51 -16.19 -11.06
CA GLU A 127 -1.10 -17.37 -11.70
C GLU A 127 -0.27 -17.90 -12.89
N ASN A 128 1.04 -18.09 -12.64
CA ASN A 128 1.99 -18.65 -13.59
C ASN A 128 2.74 -19.86 -12.97
N CYS A 129 3.78 -20.33 -13.63
CA CYS A 129 4.62 -21.45 -13.18
C CYS A 129 6.05 -21.01 -12.82
N ILE A 130 6.23 -19.78 -12.38
CA ILE A 130 7.55 -19.19 -12.10
C ILE A 130 8.13 -19.80 -10.82
N CYS A 131 9.36 -20.32 -10.93
CA CYS A 131 10.05 -20.94 -9.78
C CYS A 131 11.10 -19.99 -9.16
N LYS A 132 11.58 -18.99 -9.90
CA LYS A 132 12.69 -18.13 -9.51
C LYS A 132 12.44 -16.68 -9.88
N ILE A 133 12.83 -15.75 -8.99
CA ILE A 133 12.83 -14.31 -9.29
C ILE A 133 14.14 -14.00 -10.02
N GLU A 134 14.04 -13.65 -11.30
CA GLU A 134 15.17 -13.30 -12.17
C GLU A 134 14.71 -12.37 -13.30
N GLY A 135 15.63 -11.87 -14.13
CA GLY A 135 15.30 -11.06 -15.32
C GLY A 135 14.73 -9.67 -15.00
N LEU A 136 14.94 -9.17 -13.77
CA LEU A 136 14.48 -7.86 -13.32
C LEU A 136 15.60 -6.80 -13.27
N ASP A 137 16.81 -7.15 -13.71
CA ASP A 137 18.04 -6.35 -13.51
C ASP A 137 18.00 -4.96 -14.12
N LYS A 138 17.21 -4.76 -15.19
CA LYS A 138 17.07 -3.49 -15.90
C LYS A 138 15.85 -2.67 -15.47
N LEU A 139 15.02 -3.22 -14.57
CA LEU A 139 13.74 -2.62 -14.20
C LEU A 139 13.87 -1.70 -12.97
N GLU A 140 14.77 -0.73 -13.02
CA GLU A 140 15.03 0.20 -11.91
C GLU A 140 13.79 1.03 -11.50
N LYS A 141 12.83 1.25 -12.44
CA LYS A 141 11.61 2.03 -12.21
C LYS A 141 10.44 1.19 -11.67
N LEU A 142 10.64 -0.12 -11.50
CA LEU A 142 9.57 -1.02 -11.05
C LEU A 142 9.12 -0.65 -9.65
N VAL A 143 7.82 -0.40 -9.50
CA VAL A 143 7.14 -0.02 -8.24
C VAL A 143 6.28 -1.17 -7.73
N ASN A 144 5.56 -1.83 -8.64
CA ASN A 144 4.61 -2.90 -8.31
C ASN A 144 5.04 -4.20 -8.99
N LEU A 145 5.28 -5.25 -8.21
CA LEU A 145 5.57 -6.59 -8.69
C LEU A 145 4.60 -7.58 -8.07
N ASN A 146 3.75 -8.19 -8.90
CA ASN A 146 2.84 -9.25 -8.44
C ASN A 146 3.27 -10.60 -9.02
N LEU A 147 3.73 -11.47 -8.14
CA LEU A 147 4.17 -12.84 -8.39
C LEU A 147 3.34 -13.86 -7.59
N SER A 148 2.14 -13.49 -7.16
CA SER A 148 1.25 -14.39 -6.42
C SER A 148 0.90 -15.64 -7.25
N ASP A 149 0.56 -16.72 -6.58
CA ASP A 149 0.13 -17.96 -7.23
C ASP A 149 1.17 -18.50 -8.25
N ASN A 150 2.41 -18.66 -7.76
CA ASN A 150 3.53 -19.22 -8.50
C ASN A 150 4.21 -20.35 -7.70
N LEU A 151 5.39 -20.75 -8.10
CA LEU A 151 6.17 -21.84 -7.48
C LEU A 151 7.48 -21.35 -6.86
N ILE A 152 7.57 -20.06 -6.52
CA ILE A 152 8.78 -19.40 -6.05
C ILE A 152 9.13 -19.91 -4.64
N THR A 153 10.38 -20.31 -4.45
CA THR A 153 10.89 -20.78 -3.16
C THR A 153 11.70 -19.72 -2.43
N THR A 154 12.37 -18.81 -3.15
CA THR A 154 13.33 -17.85 -2.58
C THR A 154 13.05 -16.43 -3.08
N ILE A 155 13.12 -15.46 -2.17
CA ILE A 155 13.13 -14.04 -2.52
C ILE A 155 14.58 -13.64 -2.79
N GLU A 156 14.85 -13.22 -4.02
CA GLU A 156 16.20 -12.89 -4.49
C GLU A 156 16.17 -11.91 -5.67
N ASN A 157 17.34 -11.35 -6.05
CA ASN A 157 17.52 -10.53 -7.26
C ASN A 157 16.64 -9.26 -7.31
N LEU A 158 16.38 -8.62 -6.17
CA LEU A 158 15.58 -7.41 -6.07
C LEU A 158 16.41 -6.13 -5.88
N SER A 159 17.73 -6.25 -5.73
CA SER A 159 18.65 -5.11 -5.45
C SER A 159 18.64 -4.02 -6.52
N ASN A 160 18.36 -4.37 -7.78
CA ASN A 160 18.28 -3.43 -8.89
C ASN A 160 16.91 -2.73 -9.00
N CYS A 161 15.89 -3.24 -8.36
CA CYS A 161 14.55 -2.64 -8.34
C CYS A 161 14.47 -1.49 -7.32
N LYS A 162 15.19 -0.39 -7.57
CA LYS A 162 15.40 0.72 -6.63
C LYS A 162 14.14 1.45 -6.20
N ASN A 163 13.06 1.35 -6.98
CA ASN A 163 11.79 2.00 -6.70
C ASN A 163 10.69 1.02 -6.24
N LEU A 164 11.06 -0.26 -6.00
CA LEU A 164 10.07 -1.27 -5.60
C LEU A 164 9.42 -0.88 -4.29
N SER A 165 8.10 -0.75 -4.31
CA SER A 165 7.27 -0.38 -3.18
C SER A 165 6.33 -1.51 -2.76
N ASN A 166 5.82 -2.27 -3.72
CA ASN A 166 4.83 -3.32 -3.48
C ASN A 166 5.31 -4.64 -4.08
N LEU A 167 5.44 -5.67 -3.25
CA LEU A 167 5.80 -7.02 -3.64
C LEU A 167 4.75 -8.01 -3.15
N LEU A 168 4.05 -8.66 -4.08
CA LEU A 168 3.02 -9.64 -3.79
C LEU A 168 3.52 -11.03 -4.19
N LEU A 169 3.65 -11.91 -3.20
CA LEU A 169 4.18 -13.28 -3.31
C LEU A 169 3.22 -14.30 -2.66
N LYS A 170 1.95 -13.94 -2.53
CA LYS A 170 0.94 -14.81 -1.96
C LYS A 170 0.89 -16.16 -2.67
N ARG A 171 0.63 -17.25 -1.92
CA ARG A 171 0.50 -18.62 -2.46
C ARG A 171 1.69 -19.05 -3.33
N ASN A 172 2.88 -18.98 -2.73
CA ASN A 172 4.13 -19.51 -3.26
C ASN A 172 4.69 -20.62 -2.34
N ARG A 173 5.97 -20.92 -2.46
CA ARG A 173 6.67 -21.94 -1.64
C ARG A 173 7.79 -21.35 -0.79
N ILE A 174 7.75 -20.05 -0.49
CA ILE A 174 8.79 -19.35 0.25
C ILE A 174 8.87 -19.89 1.69
N GLY A 175 10.09 -20.13 2.16
CA GLY A 175 10.36 -20.70 3.48
C GLY A 175 10.32 -22.23 3.50
N GLU A 176 10.19 -22.91 2.35
CA GLU A 176 10.27 -24.35 2.25
C GLU A 176 11.65 -24.87 2.69
N ASN A 177 12.73 -24.13 2.37
CA ASN A 177 14.11 -24.42 2.74
C ASN A 177 14.58 -23.66 3.99
N GLY A 178 13.68 -22.98 4.70
CA GLY A 178 13.94 -22.19 5.90
C GLY A 178 14.08 -20.70 5.65
N LEU A 179 14.46 -19.93 6.70
CA LEU A 179 14.49 -18.45 6.66
C LEU A 179 15.47 -17.86 5.64
N ASN A 180 16.43 -18.64 5.18
CA ASN A 180 17.36 -18.18 4.13
C ASN A 180 16.65 -17.82 2.81
N ASP A 181 15.47 -18.39 2.58
CA ASP A 181 14.63 -18.09 1.41
C ASP A 181 14.15 -16.63 1.38
N LEU A 182 14.25 -15.92 2.51
CA LEU A 182 13.82 -14.52 2.67
C LEU A 182 14.95 -13.50 2.56
N LYS A 183 16.19 -13.93 2.26
CA LYS A 183 17.37 -13.04 2.24
C LYS A 183 17.20 -11.82 1.35
N GLY A 184 16.51 -11.95 0.22
CA GLY A 184 16.27 -10.83 -0.68
C GLY A 184 15.43 -9.69 -0.08
N LEU A 185 14.73 -9.93 1.04
CA LEU A 185 14.07 -8.84 1.76
C LEU A 185 15.04 -7.80 2.31
N LEU A 186 16.30 -8.19 2.56
CA LEU A 186 17.35 -7.28 3.04
C LEU A 186 17.93 -6.40 1.92
N GLU A 187 17.60 -6.69 0.67
CA GLU A 187 18.01 -5.92 -0.52
C GLU A 187 17.01 -4.81 -0.87
N LEU A 188 15.85 -4.79 -0.19
CA LEU A 188 14.77 -3.84 -0.46
C LEU A 188 15.17 -2.42 -0.04
N ASN A 189 14.74 -1.46 -0.83
CA ASN A 189 15.03 -0.04 -0.64
C ASN A 189 14.10 0.61 0.42
N ASP A 190 14.41 1.86 0.78
CA ASP A 190 13.63 2.62 1.77
C ASP A 190 12.20 3.00 1.31
N ASN A 191 11.90 2.88 0.01
CA ASN A 191 10.55 3.16 -0.53
C ASN A 191 9.62 1.95 -0.41
N PHE A 192 10.10 0.82 0.09
CA PHE A 192 9.31 -0.41 0.18
C PHE A 192 8.26 -0.33 1.29
N ASN A 193 7.00 -0.55 0.93
CA ASN A 193 5.86 -0.31 1.81
C ASN A 193 4.95 -1.53 2.01
N VAL A 194 4.79 -2.37 0.99
CA VAL A 194 3.78 -3.45 0.98
C VAL A 194 4.43 -4.79 0.68
N LEU A 195 4.29 -5.73 1.59
CA LEU A 195 4.74 -7.09 1.45
C LEU A 195 3.57 -8.07 1.66
N ASP A 196 3.26 -8.86 0.66
CA ASP A 196 2.35 -10.00 0.80
C ASP A 196 3.12 -11.31 0.59
N ILE A 197 3.33 -12.04 1.67
CA ILE A 197 3.88 -13.38 1.69
C ILE A 197 2.92 -14.38 2.35
N SER A 198 1.62 -14.07 2.30
CA SER A 198 0.58 -14.95 2.83
C SER A 198 0.54 -16.29 2.10
N ASP A 199 0.02 -17.32 2.77
CA ASP A 199 -0.16 -18.67 2.22
C ASP A 199 1.14 -19.27 1.64
N ASN A 200 2.27 -19.08 2.34
CA ASN A 200 3.58 -19.64 2.01
C ASN A 200 3.98 -20.79 2.96
N LYS A 201 5.26 -21.15 3.04
CA LYS A 201 5.79 -22.27 3.83
C LYS A 201 6.68 -21.83 4.99
N ILE A 202 6.54 -20.61 5.46
CA ILE A 202 7.37 -20.03 6.52
C ILE A 202 6.96 -20.62 7.87
N LYS A 203 7.90 -21.26 8.57
CA LYS A 203 7.66 -21.95 9.85
C LYS A 203 8.24 -21.21 11.04
N GLU A 204 9.35 -20.53 10.85
CA GLU A 204 10.16 -19.94 11.90
C GLU A 204 9.58 -18.60 12.37
N GLN A 205 9.41 -18.47 13.69
CA GLN A 205 8.92 -17.23 14.31
C GLN A 205 9.92 -16.07 14.24
N ASN A 206 11.20 -16.35 14.01
CA ASN A 206 12.27 -15.35 13.97
C ASN A 206 12.20 -14.45 12.72
N ILE A 207 11.30 -14.74 11.77
CA ILE A 207 11.10 -13.88 10.59
C ILE A 207 10.94 -12.40 10.96
N ILE A 208 10.28 -12.09 12.08
CA ILE A 208 10.05 -10.71 12.51
C ILE A 208 11.39 -10.03 12.81
N GLU A 209 12.22 -10.65 13.65
CA GLU A 209 13.48 -10.07 14.12
C GLU A 209 14.56 -10.06 13.02
N ASP A 210 14.63 -11.15 12.25
CA ASP A 210 15.72 -11.36 11.30
C ASP A 210 15.50 -10.58 9.99
N TYR A 211 14.24 -10.33 9.61
CA TYR A 211 13.90 -9.71 8.32
C TYR A 211 12.94 -8.52 8.44
N LEU A 212 11.74 -8.68 9.01
CA LEU A 212 10.71 -7.65 8.91
C LEU A 212 11.08 -6.35 9.63
N THR A 213 11.77 -6.43 10.77
CA THR A 213 12.24 -5.23 11.51
C THR A 213 13.32 -4.45 10.76
N LYS A 214 13.95 -5.06 9.77
CA LYS A 214 15.00 -4.43 8.94
C LYS A 214 14.43 -3.68 7.73
N ILE A 215 13.13 -3.75 7.50
CA ILE A 215 12.43 -2.99 6.47
C ILE A 215 11.83 -1.74 7.13
N PRO A 216 12.45 -0.56 7.00
CA PRO A 216 12.15 0.59 7.86
C PRO A 216 10.76 1.18 7.63
N ASN A 217 10.28 1.17 6.39
CA ASN A 217 9.04 1.81 5.98
C ASN A 217 7.91 0.81 5.65
N LEU A 218 7.99 -0.43 6.17
CA LEU A 218 6.95 -1.43 5.96
C LEU A 218 5.64 -0.97 6.62
N ARG A 219 4.62 -0.73 5.80
CA ARG A 219 3.30 -0.25 6.22
C ARG A 219 2.22 -1.32 6.16
N VAL A 220 2.33 -2.23 5.22
CA VAL A 220 1.35 -3.30 5.00
C VAL A 220 2.07 -4.63 4.94
N ILE A 221 1.66 -5.58 5.77
CA ILE A 221 2.15 -6.95 5.77
C ILE A 221 0.98 -7.93 5.73
N TYR A 222 1.06 -8.90 4.83
CA TYR A 222 0.22 -10.09 4.84
C TYR A 222 1.12 -11.30 5.09
N LEU A 223 0.91 -11.99 6.20
CA LEU A 223 1.69 -13.15 6.63
C LEU A 223 0.79 -14.35 6.98
N ASN A 224 -0.54 -14.14 7.02
CA ASN A 224 -1.51 -15.19 7.29
C ASN A 224 -1.32 -16.41 6.38
N GLY A 225 -1.78 -17.58 6.83
CA GLY A 225 -1.60 -18.83 6.08
C GLY A 225 -0.20 -19.45 6.16
N ASN A 226 0.74 -18.85 6.90
CA ASN A 226 2.04 -19.44 7.22
C ASN A 226 2.02 -20.11 8.61
N ASP A 227 2.80 -21.20 8.77
CA ASP A 227 2.89 -21.90 10.06
C ASP A 227 3.50 -21.02 11.17
N CYS A 228 4.39 -20.09 10.83
CA CYS A 228 5.02 -19.17 11.79
C CYS A 228 3.98 -18.33 12.55
N VAL A 229 2.86 -17.97 11.95
CA VAL A 229 1.82 -17.16 12.58
C VAL A 229 1.25 -17.84 13.84
N ARG A 230 1.10 -19.17 13.81
CA ARG A 230 0.65 -19.96 14.96
C ARG A 230 1.70 -20.03 16.07
N ASN A 231 2.97 -19.97 15.69
CA ASN A 231 4.11 -20.09 16.61
C ASN A 231 4.45 -18.75 17.27
N ILE A 232 4.07 -17.60 16.67
CA ILE A 232 4.33 -16.27 17.22
C ILE A 232 3.33 -15.94 18.32
N LYS A 233 3.80 -15.84 19.56
CA LYS A 233 2.96 -15.49 20.71
C LYS A 233 2.42 -14.06 20.55
N ASN A 234 1.09 -13.92 20.71
CA ASN A 234 0.39 -12.63 20.52
C ASN A 234 0.73 -11.96 19.18
N TYR A 235 0.73 -12.73 18.10
CA TYR A 235 1.17 -12.38 16.75
C TYR A 235 0.94 -10.92 16.38
N ARG A 236 -0.31 -10.47 16.37
CA ARG A 236 -0.66 -9.12 15.95
C ARG A 236 -0.02 -8.03 16.85
N LYS A 237 -0.05 -8.22 18.18
CA LYS A 237 0.57 -7.28 19.13
C LYS A 237 2.09 -7.22 18.94
N THR A 238 2.70 -8.37 18.69
CA THR A 238 4.15 -8.47 18.47
C THR A 238 4.54 -7.72 17.20
N LEU A 239 3.84 -7.90 16.10
CA LEU A 239 4.09 -7.15 14.87
C LEU A 239 3.92 -5.63 15.07
N ILE A 240 2.83 -5.20 15.69
CA ILE A 240 2.56 -3.78 15.95
C ILE A 240 3.65 -3.15 16.83
N ALA A 241 4.12 -3.87 17.84
CA ALA A 241 5.16 -3.37 18.74
C ALA A 241 6.55 -3.29 18.08
N LYS A 242 6.85 -4.21 17.14
CA LYS A 242 8.16 -4.31 16.49
C LYS A 242 8.26 -3.47 15.20
N LEU A 243 7.19 -3.34 14.45
CA LEU A 243 7.16 -2.63 13.17
C LEU A 243 6.61 -1.21 13.37
N LYS A 244 7.50 -0.22 13.39
CA LYS A 244 7.15 1.17 13.76
C LYS A 244 6.11 1.81 12.86
N GLU A 245 6.24 1.61 11.53
CA GLU A 245 5.41 2.25 10.52
C GLU A 245 4.20 1.43 10.08
N ILE A 246 3.98 0.28 10.70
CA ILE A 246 2.90 -0.63 10.31
C ILE A 246 1.52 0.03 10.45
N ARG A 247 0.70 -0.11 9.41
CA ARG A 247 -0.66 0.43 9.33
C ARG A 247 -1.70 -0.64 9.00
N TYR A 248 -1.27 -1.77 8.44
CA TYR A 248 -2.16 -2.85 8.03
C TYR A 248 -1.47 -4.20 8.24
N ILE A 249 -2.14 -5.11 8.92
CA ILE A 249 -1.65 -6.47 9.17
C ILE A 249 -2.76 -7.43 8.76
N ASP A 250 -2.45 -8.30 7.81
CA ASP A 250 -3.38 -9.21 7.17
C ASP A 250 -4.62 -8.43 6.67
N ASP A 251 -5.83 -8.78 7.06
CA ASP A 251 -7.05 -8.15 6.58
C ASP A 251 -7.55 -6.99 7.48
N ARG A 252 -6.70 -6.47 8.39
CA ARG A 252 -7.14 -5.52 9.41
C ARG A 252 -6.21 -4.31 9.54
N PRO A 253 -6.77 -3.08 9.48
CA PRO A 253 -6.01 -1.87 9.78
C PRO A 253 -5.53 -1.85 11.23
N VAL A 254 -4.41 -1.20 11.47
CA VAL A 254 -3.85 -0.96 12.81
C VAL A 254 -4.24 0.46 13.23
N PHE A 255 -5.03 0.56 14.30
CA PHE A 255 -5.48 1.82 14.85
C PHE A 255 -4.49 2.35 15.90
N ASP A 256 -4.53 3.66 16.15
CA ASP A 256 -3.61 4.33 17.07
C ASP A 256 -3.75 3.82 18.53
N ASP A 257 -4.95 3.51 18.96
CA ASP A 257 -5.22 2.92 20.28
C ASP A 257 -4.64 1.50 20.38
N GLU A 258 -4.81 0.68 19.33
CA GLU A 258 -4.22 -0.65 19.26
C GLU A 258 -2.69 -0.58 19.32
N LYS A 259 -2.09 0.41 18.64
CA LYS A 259 -0.64 0.65 18.66
C LYS A 259 -0.16 1.02 20.06
N ARG A 260 -0.88 1.91 20.78
CA ARG A 260 -0.59 2.26 22.16
C ARG A 260 -0.62 1.03 23.08
N PHE A 261 -1.64 0.19 22.96
CA PHE A 261 -1.80 -1.01 23.79
C PHE A 261 -0.74 -2.07 23.50
N ALA A 262 -0.38 -2.28 22.22
CA ALA A 262 0.67 -3.21 21.83
C ALA A 262 2.04 -2.76 22.35
N LEU A 263 2.35 -1.47 22.30
CA LEU A 263 3.58 -0.91 22.86
C LEU A 263 3.65 -1.03 24.39
N ALA A 264 2.54 -0.80 25.09
CA ALA A 264 2.45 -1.00 26.53
C ALA A 264 2.64 -2.48 26.90
N PHE A 265 1.99 -3.38 26.14
CA PHE A 265 2.18 -4.82 26.31
C PHE A 265 3.64 -5.26 26.12
N ALA A 266 4.34 -4.72 25.13
CA ALA A 266 5.74 -5.03 24.89
C ALA A 266 6.67 -4.55 26.02
N LYS A 267 6.29 -3.50 26.77
CA LYS A 267 7.06 -2.97 27.92
C LYS A 267 6.88 -3.77 29.19
N GLY A 268 5.67 -4.16 29.52
CA GLY A 268 5.37 -4.75 30.84
C GLY A 268 4.24 -5.80 30.84
N GLY A 269 3.95 -6.41 29.68
CA GLY A 269 2.94 -7.47 29.57
C GLY A 269 1.50 -6.97 29.79
N TYR A 270 0.66 -7.87 30.27
CA TYR A 270 -0.77 -7.60 30.46
C TYR A 270 -1.07 -6.50 31.49
N GLU A 271 -0.24 -6.38 32.52
CA GLU A 271 -0.47 -5.37 33.56
C GLU A 271 -0.27 -3.95 33.02
N GLU A 272 0.78 -3.74 32.24
CA GLU A 272 1.05 -2.44 31.67
C GLU A 272 0.05 -2.09 30.55
N GLU A 273 -0.35 -3.07 29.74
CA GLU A 273 -1.43 -2.91 28.77
C GLU A 273 -2.75 -2.51 29.46
N LYS A 274 -3.09 -3.13 30.59
CA LYS A 274 -4.32 -2.82 31.35
C LYS A 274 -4.33 -1.38 31.85
N LYS A 275 -3.22 -0.93 32.42
CA LYS A 275 -3.06 0.47 32.86
C LYS A 275 -3.24 1.44 31.69
N GLU A 276 -2.63 1.14 30.54
CA GLU A 276 -2.72 2.00 29.37
C GLU A 276 -4.13 2.04 28.80
N ARG A 277 -4.88 0.93 28.83
CA ARG A 277 -6.30 0.91 28.46
C ARG A 277 -7.16 1.76 29.40
N GLU A 278 -6.87 1.76 30.68
CA GLU A 278 -7.57 2.61 31.67
C GLU A 278 -7.26 4.09 31.43
N ASN A 279 -5.99 4.44 31.18
CA ASN A 279 -5.56 5.77 30.82
C ASN A 279 -6.26 6.27 29.56
N TYR A 280 -6.26 5.47 28.50
CA TYR A 280 -6.93 5.80 27.25
C TYR A 280 -8.43 6.06 27.43
N ARG A 281 -9.13 5.22 28.21
CA ARG A 281 -10.55 5.41 28.51
C ARG A 281 -10.82 6.71 29.27
N ARG A 282 -9.89 7.09 30.18
CA ARG A 282 -9.97 8.36 30.91
C ARG A 282 -9.80 9.53 29.95
N GLU A 283 -8.77 9.50 29.12
CA GLU A 283 -8.53 10.53 28.11
C GLU A 283 -9.71 10.71 27.13
N GLN A 284 -10.33 9.61 26.69
CA GLN A 284 -11.50 9.70 25.82
C GLN A 284 -12.72 10.32 26.53
N ARG A 285 -12.95 9.99 27.80
CA ARG A 285 -14.01 10.62 28.58
C ARG A 285 -13.76 12.11 28.77
N GLU A 286 -12.56 12.51 29.10
CA GLU A 286 -12.20 13.93 29.25
C GLU A 286 -12.38 14.71 27.94
N LYS A 287 -12.01 14.11 26.82
CA LYS A 287 -12.23 14.69 25.48
C LYS A 287 -13.71 14.85 25.16
N GLU A 288 -14.52 13.84 25.46
CA GLU A 288 -15.96 13.90 25.21
C GLU A 288 -16.66 14.90 26.12
N GLU A 289 -16.33 14.94 27.40
CA GLU A 289 -16.83 15.96 28.34
C GLU A 289 -16.47 17.37 27.87
N LYS A 290 -15.24 17.56 27.38
CA LYS A 290 -14.82 18.84 26.80
C LYS A 290 -15.65 19.20 25.56
N ARG A 291 -15.86 18.26 24.64
CA ARG A 291 -16.69 18.46 23.42
C ARG A 291 -18.12 18.85 23.79
N ILE A 292 -18.72 18.13 24.73
CA ILE A 292 -20.07 18.42 25.22
C ILE A 292 -20.10 19.83 25.82
N LYS A 293 -19.10 20.18 26.63
CA LYS A 293 -19.00 21.51 27.25
C LYS A 293 -18.82 22.63 26.20
N ASP A 294 -17.96 22.40 25.21
CA ASP A 294 -17.71 23.37 24.15
C ASP A 294 -18.97 23.54 23.28
N PHE A 295 -19.68 22.45 23.00
CA PHE A 295 -20.97 22.49 22.31
C PHE A 295 -22.05 23.24 23.12
N TYR A 296 -22.16 22.97 24.43
CA TYR A 296 -23.06 23.70 25.32
C TYR A 296 -22.75 25.20 25.33
N ASN A 297 -21.47 25.56 25.42
CA ASN A 297 -21.03 26.95 25.40
C ASN A 297 -21.34 27.67 24.07
N MET A 298 -21.32 26.93 22.97
CA MET A 298 -21.67 27.45 21.63
C MET A 298 -23.16 27.73 21.52
N ILE A 299 -24.01 26.89 22.10
CA ILE A 299 -25.48 27.06 22.04
C ILE A 299 -25.95 28.12 23.03
N HIS A 300 -25.27 28.33 24.20
CA HIS A 300 -25.63 29.25 25.26
C HIS A 300 -24.55 30.33 25.49
N PRO A 301 -24.29 31.20 24.50
CA PRO A 301 -23.21 32.19 24.58
C PRO A 301 -23.43 33.22 25.69
N ASN A 302 -24.68 33.63 25.96
CA ASN A 302 -25.02 34.64 26.94
C ASN A 302 -24.85 34.16 28.38
N GLU A 303 -25.17 32.93 28.73
CA GLU A 303 -24.97 32.41 30.06
C GLU A 303 -23.48 32.32 30.46
N ASN A 304 -22.60 32.17 29.49
CA ASN A 304 -21.16 32.13 29.69
C ASN A 304 -20.54 33.50 29.94
N GLN A 305 -21.09 34.54 29.31
CA GLN A 305 -20.68 35.93 29.60
C GLN A 305 -21.02 36.31 31.02
N GLU A 306 -22.24 36.05 31.50
CA GLU A 306 -22.63 36.28 32.88
C GLU A 306 -21.79 35.46 33.92
N LYS A 307 -21.49 34.19 33.60
CA LYS A 307 -20.62 33.35 34.48
C LYS A 307 -19.19 33.87 34.50
N ASN A 308 -18.66 34.37 33.41
CA ASN A 308 -17.31 34.92 33.31
C ASN A 308 -17.24 36.31 34.00
N GLU A 309 -18.27 37.14 33.91
CA GLU A 309 -18.35 38.40 34.66
C GLU A 309 -18.44 38.16 36.16
N LYS A 310 -19.27 37.20 36.58
CA LYS A 310 -19.34 36.81 37.97
C LYS A 310 -18.02 36.22 38.54
N LYS A 311 -17.21 35.58 37.73
CA LYS A 311 -15.88 35.10 38.08
C LYS A 311 -14.81 36.19 38.14
N LYS A 312 -14.95 37.24 37.35
CA LYS A 312 -14.02 38.39 37.33
C LYS A 312 -14.23 39.39 38.45
N MET A 313 -15.37 39.32 39.13
CA MET A 313 -15.64 40.18 40.27
C MET A 313 -14.77 39.78 41.48
N SER A 314 -14.04 40.71 42.03
CA SER A 314 -13.32 40.52 43.27
C SER A 314 -14.26 40.17 44.45
N GLU A 315 -13.75 39.50 45.45
CA GLU A 315 -14.52 39.16 46.65
C GLU A 315 -15.16 40.38 47.30
N GLU A 316 -14.45 41.53 47.27
CA GLU A 316 -14.93 42.82 47.76
C GLU A 316 -16.11 43.34 46.95
N GLU A 317 -16.12 43.19 45.63
CA GLU A 317 -17.26 43.62 44.79
C GLU A 317 -18.50 42.75 44.99
N ARG A 318 -18.28 41.43 45.30
CA ARG A 318 -19.39 40.54 45.67
C ARG A 318 -20.00 40.93 47.00
N GLU A 319 -19.18 41.26 47.98
CA GLU A 319 -19.65 41.76 49.27
C GLU A 319 -20.36 43.12 49.15
N LYS A 320 -19.80 44.06 48.37
CA LYS A 320 -20.47 45.34 48.11
C LYS A 320 -21.85 45.18 47.49
N LYS A 321 -21.99 44.35 46.46
CA LYS A 321 -23.30 44.10 45.81
C LYS A 321 -24.26 43.37 46.79
N LYS A 322 -23.77 42.48 47.63
CA LYS A 322 -24.58 41.84 48.68
C LYS A 322 -25.05 42.81 49.74
N LEU A 323 -24.20 43.74 50.15
CA LEU A 323 -24.53 44.78 51.13
C LEU A 323 -25.55 45.79 50.54
N GLU A 324 -25.40 46.18 49.28
CA GLU A 324 -26.32 47.06 48.56
C GLU A 324 -27.70 46.39 48.36
N PHE A 325 -27.75 45.12 48.02
CA PHE A 325 -28.97 44.32 47.94
C PHE A 325 -29.68 44.24 49.29
N LEU A 326 -28.94 44.03 50.39
CA LEU A 326 -29.47 43.97 51.72
C LEU A 326 -29.98 45.36 52.20
N LYS A 327 -29.32 46.47 51.80
CA LYS A 327 -29.79 47.82 52.06
C LYS A 327 -31.10 48.10 51.35
N ASN A 328 -31.25 47.71 50.12
CA ASN A 328 -32.48 47.89 49.32
C ASN A 328 -33.66 47.08 49.89
N ILE A 329 -33.41 45.86 50.43
CA ILE A 329 -34.45 45.10 51.12
C ILE A 329 -34.85 45.77 52.43
N LYS A 330 -33.92 46.35 53.20
CA LYS A 330 -34.23 47.08 54.41
C LYS A 330 -35.06 48.35 54.16
N ASN A 331 -34.70 49.10 53.10
CA ASN A 331 -35.42 50.30 52.71
C ASN A 331 -36.84 49.96 52.19
N LYS A 332 -37.02 48.83 51.48
CA LYS A 332 -38.35 48.36 51.12
C LYS A 332 -39.21 48.01 52.33
N LYS A 333 -38.66 47.29 53.29
CA LYS A 333 -39.37 46.95 54.55
C LYS A 333 -39.71 48.15 55.41
N GLN A 334 -38.89 49.25 55.41
CA GLN A 334 -39.22 50.47 56.06
C GLN A 334 -40.36 51.26 55.39
N ASN A 335 -40.39 51.26 54.05
CA ASN A 335 -41.48 51.92 53.35
C ASN A 335 -42.80 51.14 53.42
N ASP A 336 -42.75 49.80 53.51
CA ASP A 336 -44.00 49.01 53.73
C ASP A 336 -44.55 49.17 55.16
N ILE A 337 -43.71 49.52 56.18
CA ILE A 337 -44.15 49.80 57.53
C ILE A 337 -44.76 51.20 57.68
N PHE A 338 -44.41 52.15 56.80
CA PHE A 338 -45.02 53.50 56.82
C PHE A 338 -46.35 53.58 56.12
N ASN A 339 -46.70 52.64 55.20
CA ASN A 339 -47.98 52.62 54.51
C ASN A 339 -49.11 51.90 55.31
N ASP A 340 -48.80 51.15 56.36
CA ASP A 340 -49.82 50.46 57.16
C ASP A 340 -50.40 51.29 58.30
N ASN A 341 -49.95 52.54 58.48
CA ASN A 341 -50.46 53.45 59.54
C ASN A 341 -51.50 54.49 59.11
N ASP A 342 -51.95 54.41 57.84
CA ASP A 342 -53.01 55.31 57.36
C ASP A 342 -54.32 54.56 56.99
N ILE A 343 -54.81 53.73 57.94
CA ILE A 343 -56.20 53.34 57.87
C ILE A 343 -56.88 53.96 59.09
N GLY A 344 -57.32 55.21 58.83
CA GLY A 344 -58.00 56.02 59.82
C GLY A 344 -59.36 55.47 60.24
N ILE A 345 -59.58 55.64 61.46
CA ILE A 345 -60.88 55.61 62.18
C ILE A 345 -61.80 56.64 61.50
N MET A 346 -62.96 56.26 61.02
CA MET A 346 -64.10 57.10 60.86
C MET A 346 -65.36 56.41 61.43
N PRO A 347 -66.35 57.22 61.81
CA PRO A 347 -67.14 56.98 63.02
C PRO A 347 -68.33 56.01 62.82
#